data_7821929253c9b0172c40ae1587d5c089
#
_entry.id   7821929253c9b0172c40ae1587d5c089
#
_cell.length_a   1.000
_cell.length_b   1.000
_cell.length_c   1.000
_cell.angle_alpha   90.00
_cell.angle_beta   90.00
_cell.angle_gamma   90.00
#
_symmetry.space_group_name_H-M   'P 1'
#
loop_
_entity.id
_entity.type
_entity.pdbx_description
1 polymer ?
#
loop_
_entity_poly.entity_id
_entity_poly.type
_entity_poly.pdbx_seq_one_letter_code
_entity_poly.pdbx_strand_id
1 'polypeptide(L)'
;ECIGLSNPMADVEVISLGKDFLLKLGLLNSTKLKINSLGDSESRMNYRKSLIEYLNDYKTDLSNDSIKRLSQNPLRILDSKNESDRKIISNAPNILDYLNQESKDRFQIVTQGLDVLGIKYNIDKYLVRGLDYYCHTAFEFITDELGAQGTVLAGGRYDGLSKMLGGPDTPGVGWAAGIERLSLLVPSHFSNNPDVVLLGVSDEFNLSLLSFTEPLINADLKVEILYTGSMSKKFKRANKINASFAIILGEEEVKMKILKLKNLITGTEEPVSIRKAVNIIKTFLNK
;
A
#
# COMPACT_ATOMS: atom_id res chain seq x y z
N GLU A 1 9.63 -2.70 -5.66
CA GLU A 1 10.42 -2.48 -6.88
C GLU A 1 10.72 -3.81 -7.57
N CYS A 2 10.65 -3.82 -8.91
CA CYS A 2 11.10 -4.91 -9.78
C CYS A 2 12.28 -4.38 -10.62
N ILE A 3 13.48 -4.91 -10.38
CA ILE A 3 14.74 -4.40 -10.95
C ILE A 3 15.34 -5.48 -11.86
N GLY A 4 15.90 -5.06 -13.01
CA GLY A 4 16.58 -5.94 -13.97
C GLY A 4 15.67 -6.51 -15.07
N LEU A 5 14.36 -6.25 -15.06
CA LEU A 5 13.43 -6.74 -16.06
C LEU A 5 12.95 -5.61 -16.99
N SER A 6 13.38 -5.67 -18.24
CA SER A 6 12.94 -4.74 -19.29
C SER A 6 11.58 -5.10 -19.89
N ASN A 7 11.12 -6.35 -19.74
CA ASN A 7 9.86 -6.82 -20.31
C ASN A 7 8.66 -6.05 -19.72
N PRO A 8 7.72 -5.53 -20.54
CA PRO A 8 6.55 -4.81 -20.07
C PRO A 8 5.58 -5.65 -19.20
N MET A 9 5.71 -6.97 -19.19
CA MET A 9 4.95 -7.83 -18.26
C MET A 9 5.32 -7.57 -16.80
N ALA A 10 6.56 -7.09 -16.52
CA ALA A 10 6.95 -6.67 -15.17
C ALA A 10 6.13 -5.46 -14.68
N ASP A 11 5.74 -4.55 -15.59
CA ASP A 11 4.85 -3.43 -15.27
C ASP A 11 3.46 -3.93 -14.85
N VAL A 12 2.93 -4.92 -15.55
CA VAL A 12 1.64 -5.56 -15.24
C VAL A 12 1.68 -6.21 -13.86
N GLU A 13 2.75 -6.97 -13.58
CA GLU A 13 2.96 -7.63 -12.28
C GLU A 13 3.01 -6.61 -11.13
N VAL A 14 3.78 -5.54 -11.30
CA VAL A 14 3.94 -4.49 -10.29
C VAL A 14 2.62 -3.74 -10.04
N ILE A 15 1.84 -3.44 -11.10
CA ILE A 15 0.50 -2.85 -10.96
C ILE A 15 -0.45 -3.81 -10.25
N SER A 16 -0.43 -5.10 -10.62
CA SER A 16 -1.25 -6.15 -9.99
C SER A 16 -0.94 -6.27 -8.49
N LEU A 17 0.34 -6.24 -8.12
CA LEU A 17 0.75 -6.24 -6.72
C LEU A 17 0.19 -5.01 -5.96
N GLY A 18 0.21 -3.83 -6.58
CA GLY A 18 -0.38 -2.62 -6.01
C GLY A 18 -1.90 -2.75 -5.80
N LYS A 19 -2.61 -3.31 -6.79
CA LYS A 19 -4.04 -3.63 -6.68
C LYS A 19 -4.31 -4.62 -5.54
N ASP A 20 -3.53 -5.69 -5.42
CA ASP A 20 -3.72 -6.72 -4.38
C ASP A 20 -3.40 -6.16 -2.98
N PHE A 21 -2.42 -5.27 -2.87
CA PHE A 21 -2.13 -4.54 -1.63
C PHE A 21 -3.35 -3.70 -1.19
N LEU A 22 -3.93 -2.91 -2.10
CA LEU A 22 -5.14 -2.12 -1.81
C LEU A 22 -6.36 -3.00 -1.52
N LEU A 23 -6.49 -4.14 -2.19
CA LEU A 23 -7.55 -5.12 -1.91
C LEU A 23 -7.46 -5.66 -0.48
N LYS A 24 -6.26 -6.05 -0.02
CA LYS A 24 -6.03 -6.54 1.35
C LYS A 24 -6.28 -5.47 2.41
N LEU A 25 -6.10 -4.19 2.08
CA LEU A 25 -6.46 -3.07 2.96
C LEU A 25 -7.97 -2.73 2.92
N GLY A 26 -8.76 -3.37 2.06
CA GLY A 26 -10.19 -3.07 1.87
C GLY A 26 -10.46 -1.79 1.08
N LEU A 27 -9.45 -1.22 0.41
CA LEU A 27 -9.50 0.08 -0.25
C LEU A 27 -9.68 0.01 -1.77
N LEU A 28 -9.67 -1.19 -2.38
CA LEU A 28 -9.71 -1.32 -3.84
C LEU A 28 -10.97 -0.69 -4.44
N ASN A 29 -12.12 -0.87 -3.81
CA ASN A 29 -13.40 -0.37 -4.32
C ASN A 29 -13.53 1.16 -4.25
N SER A 30 -12.80 1.82 -3.37
CA SER A 30 -12.76 3.28 -3.25
C SER A 30 -11.63 3.92 -4.05
N THR A 31 -10.88 3.12 -4.83
CA THR A 31 -9.77 3.60 -5.65
C THR A 31 -9.99 3.32 -7.14
N LYS A 32 -9.41 4.17 -7.98
CA LYS A 32 -9.42 4.06 -9.44
C LYS A 32 -7.97 4.01 -9.93
N LEU A 33 -7.64 3.06 -10.80
CA LEU A 33 -6.34 2.99 -11.46
C LEU A 33 -6.34 3.90 -12.68
N LYS A 34 -5.40 4.83 -12.72
CA LYS A 34 -5.04 5.63 -13.89
C LYS A 34 -3.69 5.16 -14.41
N ILE A 35 -3.57 5.03 -15.73
CA ILE A 35 -2.33 4.65 -16.41
C ILE A 35 -2.04 5.59 -17.56
N ASN A 36 -0.77 5.72 -17.93
CA ASN A 36 -0.32 6.42 -19.12
C ASN A 36 1.01 5.81 -19.62
N SER A 37 1.40 6.16 -20.84
CA SER A 37 2.76 5.94 -21.33
C SER A 37 3.47 7.28 -21.53
N LEU A 38 4.65 7.39 -20.93
CA LEU A 38 5.55 8.53 -21.12
C LEU A 38 6.48 8.33 -22.34
N GLY A 39 6.43 7.14 -22.94
CA GLY A 39 7.34 6.75 -24.01
C GLY A 39 8.80 6.62 -23.57
N ASP A 40 9.64 6.41 -24.53
CA ASP A 40 11.09 6.45 -24.40
C ASP A 40 11.63 7.90 -24.45
N SER A 41 12.94 8.05 -24.48
CA SER A 41 13.59 9.37 -24.52
C SER A 41 13.27 10.15 -25.80
N GLU A 42 13.16 9.49 -26.95
CA GLU A 42 12.83 10.10 -28.23
C GLU A 42 11.37 10.60 -28.24
N SER A 43 10.43 9.75 -27.88
CA SER A 43 9.01 10.07 -27.78
C SER A 43 8.79 11.27 -26.83
N ARG A 44 9.44 11.25 -25.66
CA ARG A 44 9.37 12.37 -24.70
C ARG A 44 9.98 13.68 -25.23
N MET A 45 11.08 13.59 -25.95
CA MET A 45 11.71 14.78 -26.51
C MET A 45 10.80 15.43 -27.56
N ASN A 46 10.20 14.63 -28.45
CA ASN A 46 9.28 15.11 -29.48
C ASN A 46 8.01 15.71 -28.84
N TYR A 47 7.43 15.01 -27.86
CA TYR A 47 6.29 15.55 -27.13
C TYR A 47 6.61 16.84 -26.37
N ARG A 48 7.75 16.87 -25.66
CA ARG A 48 8.20 18.07 -24.92
C ARG A 48 8.30 19.29 -25.82
N LYS A 49 8.83 19.13 -27.04
CA LYS A 49 8.93 20.21 -28.01
C LYS A 49 7.55 20.75 -28.37
N SER A 50 6.64 19.88 -28.76
CA SER A 50 5.27 20.28 -29.12
C SER A 50 4.50 20.89 -27.94
N LEU A 51 4.69 20.34 -26.73
CA LEU A 51 4.05 20.89 -25.53
C LEU A 51 4.58 22.30 -25.20
N ILE A 52 5.87 22.55 -25.34
CA ILE A 52 6.47 23.88 -25.13
C ILE A 52 5.94 24.86 -26.17
N GLU A 53 5.90 24.48 -27.45
CA GLU A 53 5.35 25.30 -28.53
C GLU A 53 3.89 25.68 -28.18
N TYR A 54 3.05 24.73 -27.86
CA TYR A 54 1.67 24.94 -27.44
C TYR A 54 1.56 25.89 -26.21
N LEU A 55 2.31 25.63 -25.14
CA LEU A 55 2.22 26.40 -23.91
C LEU A 55 2.75 27.83 -24.04
N ASN A 56 3.67 28.08 -24.96
CA ASN A 56 4.15 29.43 -25.24
C ASN A 56 3.05 30.35 -25.80
N ASP A 57 2.10 29.81 -26.56
CA ASP A 57 0.98 30.59 -27.08
C ASP A 57 0.04 31.08 -25.96
N TYR A 58 0.07 30.40 -24.79
CA TYR A 58 -0.75 30.72 -23.62
C TYR A 58 0.07 31.25 -22.45
N LYS A 59 1.34 31.66 -22.67
CA LYS A 59 2.28 32.01 -21.59
C LYS A 59 1.76 33.07 -20.63
N THR A 60 0.97 34.03 -21.13
CA THR A 60 0.37 35.12 -20.33
C THR A 60 -0.74 34.64 -19.40
N ASP A 61 -1.39 33.54 -19.74
CA ASP A 61 -2.54 33.00 -19.02
C ASP A 61 -2.14 31.88 -18.03
N LEU A 62 -0.90 31.43 -18.12
CA LEU A 62 -0.34 30.44 -17.19
C LEU A 62 -0.09 31.04 -15.80
N SER A 63 -0.27 30.20 -14.76
CA SER A 63 0.11 30.56 -13.41
C SER A 63 1.62 30.81 -13.29
N ASN A 64 2.03 31.62 -12.32
CA ASN A 64 3.45 31.91 -12.05
C ASN A 64 4.29 30.64 -11.83
N ASP A 65 3.70 29.60 -11.25
CA ASP A 65 4.35 28.32 -11.02
C ASP A 65 4.55 27.57 -12.35
N SER A 66 3.54 27.59 -13.22
CA SER A 66 3.62 26.98 -14.55
C SER A 66 4.56 27.70 -15.48
N ILE A 67 4.68 29.04 -15.39
CA ILE A 67 5.70 29.80 -16.13
C ILE A 67 7.12 29.38 -15.73
N LYS A 68 7.37 29.16 -14.42
CA LYS A 68 8.68 28.65 -13.97
C LYS A 68 8.94 27.22 -14.48
N ARG A 69 7.91 26.35 -14.42
CA ARG A 69 8.00 24.99 -14.91
C ARG A 69 8.22 24.89 -16.41
N LEU A 70 7.71 25.85 -17.19
CA LEU A 70 7.87 25.88 -18.63
C LEU A 70 9.35 25.86 -19.06
N SER A 71 10.23 26.54 -18.31
CA SER A 71 11.66 26.54 -18.57
C SER A 71 12.41 25.34 -17.97
N GLN A 72 11.96 24.81 -16.86
CA GLN A 72 12.64 23.75 -16.11
C GLN A 72 12.13 22.35 -16.49
N ASN A 73 10.83 22.12 -16.32
CA ASN A 73 10.17 20.83 -16.59
C ASN A 73 8.72 21.06 -17.05
N PRO A 74 8.50 21.29 -18.36
CA PRO A 74 7.19 21.62 -18.90
C PRO A 74 6.16 20.49 -18.72
N LEU A 75 6.58 19.21 -18.66
CA LEU A 75 5.68 18.09 -18.41
C LEU A 75 4.95 18.22 -17.06
N ARG A 76 5.57 18.82 -16.06
CA ARG A 76 4.94 19.05 -14.74
C ARG A 76 3.83 20.09 -14.75
N ILE A 77 3.66 20.84 -15.84
CA ILE A 77 2.52 21.74 -16.01
C ILE A 77 1.23 20.92 -16.15
N LEU A 78 1.30 19.74 -16.78
CA LEU A 78 0.15 18.85 -16.96
C LEU A 78 -0.49 18.40 -15.64
N ASP A 79 0.27 18.39 -14.55
CA ASP A 79 -0.22 18.09 -13.18
C ASP A 79 -0.61 19.36 -12.40
N SER A 80 -0.78 20.49 -13.06
CA SER A 80 -1.19 21.72 -12.38
C SER A 80 -2.61 21.61 -11.82
N LYS A 81 -2.80 22.08 -10.58
CA LYS A 81 -4.10 22.16 -9.91
C LYS A 81 -4.75 23.54 -10.06
N ASN A 82 -4.04 24.50 -10.67
CA ASN A 82 -4.56 25.83 -10.92
C ASN A 82 -5.63 25.79 -12.01
N GLU A 83 -6.75 26.48 -11.82
CA GLU A 83 -7.89 26.45 -12.75
C GLU A 83 -7.57 27.00 -14.12
N SER A 84 -6.79 28.11 -14.21
CA SER A 84 -6.38 28.67 -15.50
C SER A 84 -5.50 27.70 -16.29
N ASP A 85 -4.49 27.12 -15.61
CA ASP A 85 -3.63 26.12 -16.22
C ASP A 85 -4.43 24.90 -16.70
N ARG A 86 -5.38 24.40 -15.91
CA ARG A 86 -6.22 23.24 -16.29
C ARG A 86 -7.06 23.49 -17.55
N LYS A 87 -7.57 24.70 -17.74
CA LYS A 87 -8.29 25.08 -18.97
C LYS A 87 -7.36 25.00 -20.18
N ILE A 88 -6.13 25.46 -20.06
CA ILE A 88 -5.12 25.41 -21.12
C ILE A 88 -4.73 23.94 -21.37
N ILE A 89 -4.40 23.19 -20.31
CA ILE A 89 -3.98 21.77 -20.37
C ILE A 89 -5.04 20.90 -21.03
N SER A 90 -6.33 21.19 -20.87
CA SER A 90 -7.42 20.38 -21.45
C SER A 90 -7.32 20.25 -22.98
N ASN A 91 -6.71 21.21 -23.65
CA ASN A 91 -6.48 21.22 -25.09
C ASN A 91 -5.01 20.96 -25.49
N ALA A 92 -4.16 20.64 -24.53
CA ALA A 92 -2.76 20.35 -24.80
C ALA A 92 -2.58 19.08 -25.65
N PRO A 93 -1.50 18.99 -26.43
CA PRO A 93 -1.15 17.79 -27.18
C PRO A 93 -1.16 16.55 -26.28
N ASN A 94 -1.55 15.40 -26.84
CA ASN A 94 -1.57 14.13 -26.11
C ASN A 94 -0.24 13.39 -26.30
N ILE A 95 0.44 13.01 -25.23
CA ILE A 95 1.73 12.30 -25.30
C ILE A 95 1.64 10.98 -26.09
N LEU A 96 0.48 10.32 -26.06
CA LEU A 96 0.28 9.04 -26.77
C LEU A 96 0.40 9.19 -28.29
N ASP A 97 0.17 10.39 -28.85
CA ASP A 97 0.29 10.67 -30.28
C ASP A 97 1.77 10.78 -30.72
N TYR A 98 2.68 10.98 -29.77
CA TYR A 98 4.12 11.14 -29.98
C TYR A 98 4.92 9.88 -29.68
N LEU A 99 4.28 8.81 -29.25
CA LEU A 99 4.94 7.55 -29.01
C LEU A 99 5.44 6.95 -30.34
N ASN A 100 6.70 6.51 -30.37
CA ASN A 100 7.21 5.68 -31.45
C ASN A 100 6.57 4.27 -31.38
N GLN A 101 6.82 3.46 -32.41
CA GLN A 101 6.16 2.14 -32.53
C GLN A 101 6.51 1.22 -31.34
N GLU A 102 7.77 1.19 -30.92
CA GLU A 102 8.20 0.38 -29.78
C GLU A 102 7.44 0.77 -28.49
N SER A 103 7.33 2.09 -28.20
CA SER A 103 6.60 2.58 -27.02
C SER A 103 5.10 2.29 -27.08
N LYS A 104 4.49 2.32 -28.27
CA LYS A 104 3.10 1.90 -28.50
C LYS A 104 2.91 0.42 -28.23
N ASP A 105 3.78 -0.42 -28.77
CA ASP A 105 3.71 -1.88 -28.61
C ASP A 105 3.88 -2.27 -27.13
N ARG A 106 4.81 -1.64 -26.43
CA ARG A 106 5.00 -1.83 -24.98
C ARG A 106 3.75 -1.45 -24.18
N PHE A 107 3.17 -0.29 -24.47
CA PHE A 107 1.96 0.16 -23.77
C PHE A 107 0.77 -0.75 -24.07
N GLN A 108 0.66 -1.25 -25.30
CA GLN A 108 -0.35 -2.24 -25.67
C GLN A 108 -0.21 -3.55 -24.88
N ILE A 109 1.02 -4.06 -24.70
CA ILE A 109 1.27 -5.26 -23.88
C ILE A 109 0.81 -5.02 -22.43
N VAL A 110 1.11 -3.84 -21.86
CA VAL A 110 0.68 -3.51 -20.50
C VAL A 110 -0.84 -3.50 -20.39
N THR A 111 -1.54 -2.81 -21.30
CA THR A 111 -3.00 -2.73 -21.28
C THR A 111 -3.66 -4.09 -21.47
N GLN A 112 -3.19 -4.89 -22.42
CA GLN A 112 -3.67 -6.26 -22.63
C GLN A 112 -3.43 -7.15 -21.41
N GLY A 113 -2.25 -7.03 -20.75
CA GLY A 113 -1.96 -7.78 -19.53
C GLY A 113 -2.91 -7.42 -18.38
N LEU A 114 -3.24 -6.14 -18.22
CA LEU A 114 -4.22 -5.68 -17.23
C LEU A 114 -5.63 -6.21 -17.56
N ASP A 115 -6.02 -6.21 -18.85
CA ASP A 115 -7.31 -6.74 -19.30
C ASP A 115 -7.43 -8.26 -19.02
N VAL A 116 -6.38 -9.03 -19.29
CA VAL A 116 -6.33 -10.49 -18.99
C VAL A 116 -6.49 -10.74 -17.47
N LEU A 117 -5.92 -9.87 -16.63
CA LEU A 117 -6.07 -9.96 -15.17
C LEU A 117 -7.40 -9.37 -14.65
N GLY A 118 -8.26 -8.84 -15.53
CA GLY A 118 -9.51 -8.19 -15.16
C GLY A 118 -9.31 -6.92 -14.32
N ILE A 119 -8.16 -6.26 -14.43
CA ILE A 119 -7.84 -5.03 -13.71
C ILE A 119 -8.41 -3.85 -14.49
N LYS A 120 -9.41 -3.18 -13.92
CA LYS A 120 -10.01 -1.98 -14.54
C LYS A 120 -9.07 -0.79 -14.40
N TYR A 121 -8.88 -0.05 -15.47
CA TYR A 121 -8.05 1.15 -15.52
C TYR A 121 -8.67 2.24 -16.41
N ASN A 122 -8.20 3.47 -16.23
CA ASN A 122 -8.48 4.59 -17.12
C ASN A 122 -7.16 5.09 -17.70
N ILE A 123 -7.10 5.29 -19.01
CA ILE A 123 -5.95 5.95 -19.64
C ILE A 123 -6.10 7.46 -19.39
N ASP A 124 -5.14 8.05 -18.68
CA ASP A 124 -5.10 9.48 -18.39
C ASP A 124 -3.92 10.13 -19.11
N LYS A 125 -4.19 10.76 -20.25
CA LYS A 125 -3.18 11.41 -21.10
C LYS A 125 -2.39 12.53 -20.42
N TYR A 126 -2.87 13.01 -19.28
CA TYR A 126 -2.21 14.05 -18.48
C TYR A 126 -1.43 13.47 -17.30
N LEU A 127 -1.52 12.18 -17.06
CA LEU A 127 -0.77 11.53 -16.00
C LEU A 127 0.71 11.56 -16.33
N VAL A 128 1.46 12.35 -15.57
CA VAL A 128 2.93 12.44 -15.60
C VAL A 128 3.48 12.19 -14.21
N ARG A 129 4.79 11.98 -14.12
CA ARG A 129 5.46 11.80 -12.83
C ARG A 129 6.28 13.04 -12.47
N GLY A 130 6.44 13.28 -11.18
CA GLY A 130 7.15 14.44 -10.65
C GLY A 130 8.66 14.44 -10.90
N LEU A 131 9.23 13.38 -11.46
CA LEU A 131 10.66 13.20 -11.66
C LEU A 131 10.95 12.76 -13.09
N ASP A 132 12.05 13.24 -13.65
CA ASP A 132 12.36 13.12 -15.08
C ASP A 132 12.94 11.76 -15.50
N TYR A 133 13.27 10.92 -14.55
CA TYR A 133 13.81 9.59 -14.80
C TYR A 133 12.76 8.54 -15.24
N TYR A 134 11.47 8.84 -15.05
CA TYR A 134 10.42 7.93 -15.50
C TYR A 134 10.33 7.85 -17.03
N CYS A 135 10.06 6.64 -17.54
CA CYS A 135 9.83 6.33 -18.95
C CYS A 135 8.68 5.32 -19.08
N HIS A 136 8.18 5.14 -20.30
CA HIS A 136 7.13 4.17 -20.60
C HIS A 136 5.95 4.24 -19.61
N THR A 137 5.71 3.20 -18.86
CA THR A 137 4.53 3.07 -17.97
C THR A 137 4.57 4.03 -16.79
N ALA A 138 3.51 4.83 -16.64
CA ALA A 138 3.21 5.59 -15.44
C ALA A 138 1.81 5.18 -14.93
N PHE A 139 1.63 5.07 -13.62
CA PHE A 139 0.34 4.71 -13.04
C PHE A 139 0.13 5.28 -11.66
N GLU A 140 -1.16 5.47 -11.30
CA GLU A 140 -1.60 5.92 -9.98
C GLU A 140 -2.91 5.25 -9.59
N PHE A 141 -3.01 4.82 -8.34
CA PHE A 141 -4.29 4.54 -7.71
C PHE A 141 -4.75 5.78 -6.95
N ILE A 142 -5.90 6.29 -7.35
CA ILE A 142 -6.47 7.52 -6.80
C ILE A 142 -7.81 7.26 -6.13
N THR A 143 -8.14 8.04 -5.10
CA THR A 143 -9.45 8.06 -4.45
C THR A 143 -10.04 9.46 -4.48
N ASP A 144 -11.36 9.54 -4.50
CA ASP A 144 -12.09 10.80 -4.38
C ASP A 144 -12.28 11.22 -2.91
N GLU A 145 -12.00 10.32 -1.95
CA GLU A 145 -12.25 10.53 -0.51
C GLU A 145 -11.26 11.50 0.17
N LEU A 146 -10.09 11.73 -0.43
CA LEU A 146 -9.03 12.62 0.09
C LEU A 146 -8.95 13.96 -0.65
N GLY A 147 -9.95 14.31 -1.44
CA GLY A 147 -10.02 15.56 -2.20
C GLY A 147 -8.82 15.75 -3.12
N ALA A 148 -8.14 16.90 -3.03
CA ALA A 148 -7.01 17.23 -3.90
C ALA A 148 -5.76 16.34 -3.73
N GLN A 149 -5.68 15.53 -2.70
CA GLN A 149 -4.56 14.61 -2.41
C GLN A 149 -4.95 13.15 -2.63
N GLY A 150 -5.79 12.87 -3.60
CA GLY A 150 -6.40 11.56 -3.84
C GLY A 150 -5.45 10.43 -4.24
N THR A 151 -4.21 10.70 -4.64
CA THR A 151 -3.25 9.64 -5.00
C THR A 151 -2.78 8.90 -3.74
N VAL A 152 -3.12 7.62 -3.61
CA VAL A 152 -2.76 6.78 -2.46
C VAL A 152 -1.57 5.86 -2.73
N LEU A 153 -1.41 5.44 -4.00
CA LEU A 153 -0.30 4.64 -4.48
C LEU A 153 0.06 5.10 -5.89
N ALA A 154 1.33 5.25 -6.19
CA ALA A 154 1.77 5.71 -7.48
C ALA A 154 3.14 5.15 -7.88
N GLY A 155 3.33 4.88 -9.14
CA GLY A 155 4.54 4.27 -9.66
C GLY A 155 4.75 4.48 -11.16
N GLY A 156 5.70 3.73 -11.67
CA GLY A 156 6.05 3.73 -13.10
C GLY A 156 7.40 3.09 -13.35
N ARG A 157 7.79 3.06 -14.63
CA ARG A 157 9.07 2.52 -15.12
C ARG A 157 10.14 3.62 -15.17
N TYR A 158 11.38 3.25 -14.84
CA TYR A 158 12.50 4.18 -14.71
C TYR A 158 13.85 3.56 -15.16
N ASP A 159 13.89 3.00 -16.35
CA ASP A 159 15.03 2.20 -16.87
C ASP A 159 16.38 2.98 -16.89
N GLY A 160 16.34 4.31 -17.03
CA GLY A 160 17.55 5.13 -17.06
C GLY A 160 18.09 5.57 -15.69
N LEU A 161 17.41 5.29 -14.58
CA LEU A 161 17.75 5.84 -13.26
C LEU A 161 19.10 5.34 -12.76
N SER A 162 19.37 4.04 -12.84
CA SER A 162 20.61 3.44 -12.38
C SER A 162 21.82 4.08 -13.09
N LYS A 163 21.74 4.22 -14.41
CA LYS A 163 22.79 4.87 -15.24
C LYS A 163 22.99 6.34 -14.88
N MET A 164 21.91 7.06 -14.61
CA MET A 164 21.95 8.47 -14.17
C MET A 164 22.69 8.63 -12.84
N LEU A 165 22.61 7.62 -11.96
CA LEU A 165 23.30 7.57 -10.66
C LEU A 165 24.72 6.99 -10.75
N GLY A 166 25.24 6.70 -11.97
CA GLY A 166 26.58 6.15 -12.17
C GLY A 166 26.66 4.62 -12.07
N GLY A 167 25.53 3.94 -11.98
CA GLY A 167 25.43 2.49 -12.00
C GLY A 167 25.33 1.91 -13.42
N PRO A 168 25.20 0.57 -13.56
CA PRO A 168 24.95 -0.08 -14.84
C PRO A 168 23.57 0.30 -15.38
N ASP A 169 23.39 0.11 -16.70
CA ASP A 169 22.09 0.30 -17.34
C ASP A 169 21.16 -0.83 -16.90
N THR A 170 20.29 -0.52 -15.94
CA THR A 170 19.44 -1.51 -15.26
C THR A 170 17.99 -1.02 -15.31
N PRO A 171 17.11 -1.75 -16.02
CA PRO A 171 15.69 -1.40 -16.04
C PRO A 171 15.05 -1.59 -14.67
N GLY A 172 14.03 -0.77 -14.39
CA GLY A 172 13.30 -0.84 -13.15
C GLY A 172 11.88 -0.33 -13.29
N VAL A 173 10.97 -0.95 -12.55
CA VAL A 173 9.58 -0.52 -12.41
C VAL A 173 9.13 -0.77 -10.97
N GLY A 174 8.40 0.18 -10.38
CA GLY A 174 7.95 0.04 -9.00
C GLY A 174 6.91 1.07 -8.62
N TRP A 175 6.49 1.01 -7.37
CA TRP A 175 5.55 1.99 -6.80
C TRP A 175 5.85 2.28 -5.32
N ALA A 176 5.33 3.40 -4.88
CA ALA A 176 5.28 3.76 -3.46
C ALA A 176 3.85 4.14 -3.07
N ALA A 177 3.50 3.91 -1.80
CA ALA A 177 2.21 4.25 -1.23
C ALA A 177 2.37 5.18 -0.03
N GLY A 178 1.46 6.14 0.10
CA GLY A 178 1.45 7.08 1.23
C GLY A 178 0.79 6.45 2.46
N ILE A 179 1.58 6.03 3.46
CA ILE A 179 1.06 5.38 4.67
C ILE A 179 0.06 6.28 5.40
N GLU A 180 0.33 7.58 5.51
CA GLU A 180 -0.56 8.54 6.16
C GLU A 180 -1.90 8.64 5.42
N ARG A 181 -1.88 8.66 4.08
CA ARG A 181 -3.10 8.70 3.27
C ARG A 181 -3.91 7.42 3.39
N LEU A 182 -3.23 6.27 3.35
CA LEU A 182 -3.88 4.98 3.54
C LEU A 182 -4.49 4.86 4.93
N SER A 183 -3.81 5.34 5.98
CA SER A 183 -4.30 5.27 7.35
C SER A 183 -5.58 6.10 7.58
N LEU A 184 -5.80 7.16 6.80
CA LEU A 184 -7.04 7.94 6.84
C LEU A 184 -8.23 7.22 6.19
N LEU A 185 -7.96 6.28 5.29
CA LEU A 185 -8.98 5.56 4.51
C LEU A 185 -9.31 4.19 5.08
N VAL A 186 -8.30 3.53 5.69
CA VAL A 186 -8.50 2.19 6.26
C VAL A 186 -9.50 2.29 7.42
N PRO A 187 -10.59 1.51 7.39
CA PRO A 187 -11.54 1.49 8.49
C PRO A 187 -10.82 1.21 9.81
N SER A 188 -11.14 1.99 10.85
CA SER A 188 -10.52 1.94 12.17
C SER A 188 -10.70 0.62 12.95
N HIS A 189 -11.10 -0.45 12.26
CA HIS A 189 -11.35 -1.79 12.84
C HIS A 189 -10.08 -2.62 13.08
N PHE A 190 -8.90 -2.12 12.75
CA PHE A 190 -7.67 -2.74 13.25
C PHE A 190 -7.47 -2.35 14.71
N SER A 191 -8.30 -2.94 15.57
CA SER A 191 -8.00 -2.93 16.99
C SER A 191 -6.64 -3.63 17.20
N ASN A 192 -5.65 -2.90 17.72
CA ASN A 192 -4.39 -3.52 18.16
C ASN A 192 -4.55 -4.26 19.49
N ASN A 193 -5.77 -4.38 19.99
CA ASN A 193 -6.04 -5.09 21.22
C ASN A 193 -5.68 -6.57 21.05
N PRO A 194 -4.99 -7.18 22.01
CA PRO A 194 -4.73 -8.61 21.95
C PRO A 194 -6.03 -9.39 22.09
N ASP A 195 -6.17 -10.44 21.31
CA ASP A 195 -7.28 -11.39 21.45
C ASP A 195 -7.15 -12.17 22.77
N VAL A 196 -5.90 -12.48 23.13
CA VAL A 196 -5.57 -13.23 24.33
C VAL A 196 -4.28 -12.75 24.97
N VAL A 197 -4.28 -12.63 26.28
CA VAL A 197 -3.07 -12.40 27.09
C VAL A 197 -2.64 -13.67 27.78
N LEU A 198 -1.32 -13.90 27.87
CA LEU A 198 -0.75 -15.03 28.61
C LEU A 198 -0.18 -14.54 29.94
N LEU A 199 -0.57 -15.20 31.04
CA LEU A 199 -0.26 -14.81 32.41
C LEU A 199 0.32 -16.00 33.19
N GLY A 200 1.56 -15.91 33.68
CA GLY A 200 2.08 -16.80 34.70
C GLY A 200 1.65 -16.33 36.09
N VAL A 201 1.26 -17.23 36.97
CA VAL A 201 0.91 -16.94 38.38
C VAL A 201 2.16 -16.40 39.11
N SER A 202 3.34 -16.93 38.79
CA SER A 202 4.65 -16.42 39.18
C SER A 202 5.60 -16.40 38.00
N ASP A 203 6.76 -15.76 38.15
CA ASP A 203 7.73 -15.57 37.06
C ASP A 203 8.37 -16.90 36.57
N GLU A 204 8.38 -17.92 37.38
CA GLU A 204 8.85 -19.27 37.02
C GLU A 204 8.05 -19.92 35.87
N PHE A 205 6.77 -19.54 35.70
CA PHE A 205 5.91 -20.04 34.63
C PHE A 205 6.05 -19.28 33.31
N ASN A 206 6.82 -18.17 33.27
CA ASN A 206 6.95 -17.35 32.06
C ASN A 206 7.55 -18.13 30.89
N LEU A 207 8.51 -19.04 31.14
CA LEU A 207 9.07 -19.90 30.09
C LEU A 207 8.02 -20.86 29.50
N SER A 208 7.19 -21.43 30.38
CA SER A 208 6.12 -22.35 29.93
C SER A 208 5.06 -21.64 29.08
N LEU A 209 4.82 -20.35 29.29
CA LEU A 209 3.90 -19.55 28.47
C LEU A 209 4.31 -19.48 26.99
N LEU A 210 5.61 -19.52 26.71
CA LEU A 210 6.12 -19.43 25.33
C LEU A 210 5.66 -20.62 24.47
N SER A 211 5.45 -21.79 25.07
CA SER A 211 4.97 -22.97 24.33
C SER A 211 3.54 -22.82 23.78
N PHE A 212 2.78 -21.86 24.29
CA PHE A 212 1.40 -21.59 23.86
C PHE A 212 1.32 -20.46 22.80
N THR A 213 2.41 -19.71 22.57
CA THR A 213 2.38 -18.60 21.61
C THR A 213 2.22 -19.08 20.18
N GLU A 214 2.98 -20.07 19.76
CA GLU A 214 2.97 -20.57 18.38
C GLU A 214 1.59 -21.12 17.96
N PRO A 215 0.93 -22.01 18.72
CA PRO A 215 -0.41 -22.48 18.39
C PRO A 215 -1.46 -21.36 18.28
N LEU A 216 -1.35 -20.31 19.10
CA LEU A 216 -2.28 -19.18 19.07
C LEU A 216 -2.02 -18.28 17.87
N ILE A 217 -0.76 -17.96 17.57
CA ILE A 217 -0.37 -17.15 16.42
C ILE A 217 -0.72 -17.87 15.10
N ASN A 218 -0.45 -19.17 15.01
CA ASN A 218 -0.81 -19.96 13.82
C ASN A 218 -2.34 -20.04 13.61
N ALA A 219 -3.11 -19.78 14.66
CA ALA A 219 -4.56 -19.65 14.58
C ALA A 219 -5.04 -18.22 14.26
N ASP A 220 -4.14 -17.31 13.88
CA ASP A 220 -4.39 -15.88 13.57
C ASP A 220 -4.96 -15.10 14.78
N LEU A 221 -4.50 -15.45 15.99
CA LEU A 221 -4.84 -14.74 17.21
C LEU A 221 -3.73 -13.77 17.60
N LYS A 222 -4.12 -12.56 18.01
CA LYS A 222 -3.20 -11.55 18.56
C LYS A 222 -2.90 -11.87 20.02
N VAL A 223 -1.62 -12.17 20.30
CA VAL A 223 -1.17 -12.63 21.62
C VAL A 223 -0.27 -11.59 22.27
N GLU A 224 -0.48 -11.27 23.54
CA GLU A 224 0.44 -10.50 24.37
C GLU A 224 0.79 -11.31 25.64
N ILE A 225 2.07 -11.35 26.01
CA ILE A 225 2.52 -12.00 27.26
C ILE A 225 2.80 -10.94 28.30
N LEU A 226 2.16 -11.06 29.46
CA LEU A 226 2.36 -10.15 30.58
C LEU A 226 3.34 -10.76 31.59
N TYR A 227 4.62 -10.52 31.39
CA TYR A 227 5.70 -11.16 32.15
C TYR A 227 5.81 -10.69 33.59
N THR A 228 5.54 -9.43 33.88
CA THR A 228 5.90 -8.80 35.16
C THR A 228 4.69 -8.33 35.96
N GLY A 229 4.83 -8.35 37.29
CA GLY A 229 3.84 -7.83 38.22
C GLY A 229 2.98 -8.90 38.89
N SER A 230 2.28 -8.53 39.95
CA SER A 230 1.31 -9.43 40.62
C SER A 230 0.12 -9.72 39.68
N MET A 231 -0.60 -10.81 39.91
CA MET A 231 -1.79 -11.19 39.13
C MET A 231 -2.81 -10.04 39.02
N SER A 232 -3.03 -9.33 40.11
CA SER A 232 -3.91 -8.13 40.09
C SER A 232 -3.45 -7.06 39.11
N LYS A 233 -2.12 -6.78 39.04
CA LYS A 233 -1.55 -5.84 38.09
C LYS A 233 -1.63 -6.34 36.65
N LYS A 234 -1.36 -7.64 36.42
CA LYS A 234 -1.48 -8.31 35.13
C LYS A 234 -2.92 -8.22 34.59
N PHE A 235 -3.93 -8.51 35.41
CA PHE A 235 -5.34 -8.37 35.01
C PHE A 235 -5.75 -6.90 34.78
N LYS A 236 -5.30 -5.96 35.59
CA LYS A 236 -5.54 -4.53 35.32
C LYS A 236 -4.97 -4.10 33.98
N ARG A 237 -3.78 -4.59 33.63
CA ARG A 237 -3.17 -4.34 32.33
C ARG A 237 -3.96 -4.99 31.20
N ALA A 238 -4.34 -6.27 31.35
CA ALA A 238 -5.15 -6.98 30.36
C ALA A 238 -6.46 -6.25 30.03
N ASN A 239 -7.15 -5.75 31.06
CA ASN A 239 -8.35 -4.94 30.87
C ASN A 239 -8.05 -3.58 30.21
N LYS A 240 -6.96 -2.91 30.60
CA LYS A 240 -6.55 -1.62 30.01
C LYS A 240 -6.25 -1.73 28.50
N ILE A 241 -5.68 -2.84 28.05
CA ILE A 241 -5.40 -3.11 26.64
C ILE A 241 -6.57 -3.80 25.92
N ASN A 242 -7.73 -3.91 26.58
CA ASN A 242 -8.96 -4.53 26.07
C ASN A 242 -8.74 -5.93 25.51
N ALA A 243 -7.95 -6.77 26.19
CA ALA A 243 -7.82 -8.17 25.81
C ALA A 243 -9.15 -8.90 26.04
N SER A 244 -9.54 -9.79 25.12
CA SER A 244 -10.80 -10.55 25.22
C SER A 244 -10.66 -11.76 26.14
N PHE A 245 -9.49 -12.40 26.12
CA PHE A 245 -9.22 -13.60 26.92
C PHE A 245 -7.89 -13.51 27.67
N ALA A 246 -7.79 -14.28 28.75
CA ALA A 246 -6.55 -14.54 29.46
C ALA A 246 -6.32 -16.04 29.57
N ILE A 247 -5.11 -16.49 29.23
CA ILE A 247 -4.60 -17.83 29.53
C ILE A 247 -3.72 -17.71 30.76
N ILE A 248 -4.03 -18.49 31.78
CA ILE A 248 -3.36 -18.47 33.08
C ILE A 248 -2.65 -19.80 33.28
N LEU A 249 -1.37 -19.73 33.66
CA LEU A 249 -0.58 -20.88 34.04
C LEU A 249 -0.09 -20.76 35.47
N GLY A 250 -0.35 -21.78 36.24
CA GLY A 250 0.24 -22.03 37.56
C GLY A 250 0.77 -23.46 37.65
N GLU A 251 1.10 -23.88 38.86
CA GLU A 251 1.70 -25.17 39.10
C GLU A 251 0.78 -26.36 38.71
N GLU A 252 -0.52 -26.26 39.00
CA GLU A 252 -1.50 -27.30 38.67
C GLU A 252 -1.67 -27.42 37.16
N GLU A 253 -1.79 -26.28 36.44
CA GLU A 253 -1.98 -26.27 35.00
C GLU A 253 -0.77 -26.90 34.29
N VAL A 254 0.47 -26.59 34.74
CA VAL A 254 1.68 -27.18 34.19
C VAL A 254 1.76 -28.70 34.45
N LYS A 255 1.45 -29.15 35.68
CA LYS A 255 1.47 -30.57 36.02
C LYS A 255 0.46 -31.37 35.21
N MET A 256 -0.74 -30.82 35.01
CA MET A 256 -1.82 -31.49 34.28
C MET A 256 -1.76 -31.31 32.75
N LYS A 257 -0.78 -30.53 32.26
CA LYS A 257 -0.66 -30.14 30.82
C LYS A 257 -1.93 -29.50 30.25
N ILE A 258 -2.58 -28.68 31.05
CA ILE A 258 -3.76 -27.88 30.70
C ILE A 258 -3.43 -26.39 30.87
N LEU A 259 -4.37 -25.54 30.55
CA LEU A 259 -4.34 -24.12 30.85
C LEU A 259 -5.70 -23.68 31.40
N LYS A 260 -5.70 -22.61 32.17
CA LYS A 260 -6.95 -22.01 32.62
C LYS A 260 -7.27 -20.85 31.64
N LEU A 261 -8.34 -20.99 30.89
CA LEU A 261 -8.86 -19.98 29.99
C LEU A 261 -9.91 -19.12 30.70
N LYS A 262 -9.67 -17.80 30.72
CA LYS A 262 -10.62 -16.83 31.27
C LYS A 262 -11.11 -15.89 30.18
N ASN A 263 -12.41 -15.81 29.98
CA ASN A 263 -13.03 -14.76 29.17
C ASN A 263 -13.11 -13.48 30.02
N LEU A 264 -12.42 -12.42 29.59
CA LEU A 264 -12.34 -11.16 30.34
C LEU A 264 -13.59 -10.31 30.18
N ILE A 265 -14.44 -10.60 29.19
CA ILE A 265 -15.69 -9.88 28.93
C ILE A 265 -16.82 -10.47 29.79
N THR A 266 -16.96 -11.80 29.81
CA THR A 266 -18.04 -12.49 30.56
C THR A 266 -17.62 -12.84 31.97
N GLY A 267 -16.33 -12.90 32.27
CA GLY A 267 -15.78 -13.32 33.57
C GLY A 267 -15.73 -14.86 33.76
N THR A 268 -16.20 -15.64 32.79
CA THR A 268 -16.18 -17.13 32.90
C THR A 268 -14.76 -17.65 32.76
N GLU A 269 -14.45 -18.72 33.53
CA GLU A 269 -13.15 -19.39 33.42
C GLU A 269 -13.32 -20.91 33.48
N GLU A 270 -12.48 -21.62 32.72
CA GLU A 270 -12.47 -23.08 32.65
C GLU A 270 -11.08 -23.66 32.39
N PRO A 271 -10.74 -24.84 32.91
CA PRO A 271 -9.53 -25.55 32.52
C PRO A 271 -9.73 -26.23 31.16
N VAL A 272 -8.80 -26.01 30.25
CA VAL A 272 -8.88 -26.55 28.88
C VAL A 272 -7.50 -26.89 28.31
N SER A 273 -7.49 -27.72 27.25
CA SER A 273 -6.28 -27.89 26.43
C SER A 273 -6.09 -26.68 25.52
N ILE A 274 -4.86 -26.45 25.03
CA ILE A 274 -4.55 -25.36 24.10
C ILE A 274 -5.43 -25.43 22.84
N ARG A 275 -5.64 -26.62 22.28
CA ARG A 275 -6.48 -26.80 21.10
C ARG A 275 -7.93 -26.37 21.35
N LYS A 276 -8.49 -26.71 22.54
CA LYS A 276 -9.83 -26.28 22.91
C LYS A 276 -9.90 -24.78 23.15
N ALA A 277 -8.86 -24.18 23.77
CA ALA A 277 -8.77 -22.74 23.97
C ALA A 277 -8.80 -21.97 22.65
N VAL A 278 -8.01 -22.40 21.67
CA VAL A 278 -8.00 -21.79 20.32
C VAL A 278 -9.40 -21.80 19.72
N ASN A 279 -10.10 -22.94 19.75
CA ASN A 279 -11.45 -23.05 19.19
C ASN A 279 -12.45 -22.14 19.90
N ILE A 280 -12.41 -22.08 21.24
CA ILE A 280 -13.31 -21.21 22.03
C ILE A 280 -13.06 -19.74 21.68
N ILE A 281 -11.80 -19.30 21.65
CA ILE A 281 -11.43 -17.93 21.35
C ILE A 281 -11.88 -17.57 19.93
N LYS A 282 -11.58 -18.40 18.92
CA LYS A 282 -11.97 -18.14 17.52
C LYS A 282 -13.49 -18.06 17.36
N THR A 283 -14.22 -19.00 17.93
CA THR A 283 -15.69 -18.98 17.88
C THR A 283 -16.27 -17.71 18.50
N PHE A 284 -15.73 -17.28 19.64
CA PHE A 284 -16.19 -16.07 20.31
C PHE A 284 -15.88 -14.79 19.52
N LEU A 285 -14.74 -14.74 18.84
CA LEU A 285 -14.28 -13.58 18.07
C LEU A 285 -14.78 -13.59 16.61
N ASN A 286 -15.50 -14.61 16.18
CA ASN A 286 -15.92 -14.82 14.78
C ASN A 286 -14.73 -14.82 13.79
N LYS A 287 -13.63 -15.46 14.14
CA LYS A 287 -12.40 -15.58 13.35
C LYS A 287 -12.23 -16.97 12.74
#